data_7f377e144bb7b84df7e9e538dd82a8c9
#
_entry.id   7f377e144bb7b84df7e9e538dd82a8c9
#
_cell.length_a   1.000
_cell.length_b   1.000
_cell.length_c   1.000
_cell.angle_alpha   90.00
_cell.angle_beta   90.00
_cell.angle_gamma   90.00
#
_symmetry.space_group_name_H-M   'P 1'
#
loop_
_entity.id
_entity.type
_entity.pdbx_description
1 polymer ?
#
loop_
_entity_poly.entity_id
_entity_poly.type
_entity_poly.pdbx_seq_one_letter_code
_entity_poly.pdbx_strand_id
1 'polypeptide(L)'
;MRDNWNMPAWTLLAVGLIANPAHSALTWSGCSDLTDADFKVTTLVSRGADTIEEPMKMAFDLLAQPGEDAKGKVDVYFTERLGKLRKFDSRTSKVLTLGSFNLTIGESSSDGLMGIALDPTFKSNHWVYLYYTFKSASETSWRISRFTLDAANAHLDMASEKVVLSIPIKIGSQHPGGALQFDAYGDLWIGTGNDMIGSDAYPISSSPNTNDLRGKVLRIHPKPDGTYSIPDSNLFPAGKYPQGKTRPEIYVMGSRNPYTLSLDPVRRWLVWGDIGPDATDMDGNPMNGSKAATDKTEEYDLATAPGNYGYPFFAGAKATKSGINPARPVIPAGSNWNGYPPGLDTLPPAIAPIYPYPRACAITGPIYRYDGELNSSIKMPPHFHRKWLVTDFNGANKVFAFTLSEDGKTITADDPIFTRIPFNAPVDFQAGPDGAFYVVSYSGYRSVTASTSIIRIDYTGDCRPALPKLETPTAIAQARGSTGTGPGPEIGVLPGRELSLAVKSAGAFSIHLYDLSGKPLASRRGKGNMHVTLEEAGSAGIYLLSVTGPEGSRTLKLVRD
;
A
#
# COMPACT_ATOMS: atom_id res chain seq x y z
N MET A 1 -54.82 -7.35 35.27
CA MET A 1 -54.57 -6.08 34.59
C MET A 1 -53.37 -6.31 33.70
N ARG A 2 -53.64 -6.30 32.40
CA ARG A 2 -52.63 -6.50 31.35
C ARG A 2 -52.41 -5.14 30.68
N ASP A 3 -51.27 -4.56 30.83
CA ASP A 3 -50.90 -3.32 30.17
C ASP A 3 -50.33 -3.63 28.79
N ASN A 4 -51.07 -3.28 27.76
CA ASN A 4 -50.67 -3.30 26.38
C ASN A 4 -49.77 -2.08 26.06
N TRP A 5 -48.54 -2.29 25.75
CA TRP A 5 -47.67 -1.29 25.12
C TRP A 5 -47.74 -1.46 23.60
N ASN A 6 -48.44 -0.58 22.95
CA ASN A 6 -48.42 -0.41 21.48
C ASN A 6 -47.13 0.27 21.07
N MET A 7 -46.22 -0.46 20.39
CA MET A 7 -45.16 0.15 19.63
C MET A 7 -45.66 0.53 18.22
N PRO A 8 -45.34 1.73 17.72
CA PRO A 8 -45.69 2.07 16.35
C PRO A 8 -44.87 1.24 15.36
N ALA A 9 -45.59 0.70 14.37
CA ALA A 9 -44.99 -0.03 13.26
C ALA A 9 -44.08 0.89 12.44
N TRP A 10 -42.81 0.54 12.29
CA TRP A 10 -41.89 1.15 11.35
C TRP A 10 -42.29 0.71 9.93
N THR A 11 -42.83 1.62 9.16
CA THR A 11 -43.04 1.42 7.74
C THR A 11 -41.70 1.31 7.04
N LEU A 12 -41.34 0.14 6.54
CA LEU A 12 -40.25 -0.06 5.60
C LEU A 12 -40.59 0.70 4.30
N LEU A 13 -40.10 1.91 4.14
CA LEU A 13 -40.00 2.53 2.84
C LEU A 13 -39.00 1.73 2.02
N ALA A 14 -39.50 0.97 1.06
CA ALA A 14 -38.71 0.40 -0.01
C ALA A 14 -38.04 1.57 -0.76
N VAL A 15 -36.78 1.85 -0.42
CA VAL A 15 -35.90 2.70 -1.24
C VAL A 15 -35.67 1.90 -2.51
N GLY A 16 -36.40 2.25 -3.56
CA GLY A 16 -36.14 1.74 -4.90
C GLY A 16 -34.65 1.94 -5.18
N LEU A 17 -33.95 0.86 -5.44
CA LEU A 17 -32.64 0.86 -6.06
C LEU A 17 -32.78 1.62 -7.39
N ILE A 18 -32.53 2.93 -7.36
CA ILE A 18 -32.19 3.64 -8.58
C ILE A 18 -30.82 3.03 -8.94
N ALA A 19 -30.86 2.11 -9.91
CA ALA A 19 -29.67 1.63 -10.57
C ALA A 19 -28.83 2.86 -10.90
N ASN A 20 -27.66 3.00 -10.27
CA ASN A 20 -26.64 3.92 -10.73
C ASN A 20 -26.54 3.72 -12.24
N PRO A 21 -26.47 4.79 -13.05
CA PRO A 21 -26.05 4.62 -14.41
C PRO A 21 -24.70 3.92 -14.30
N ALA A 22 -24.69 2.67 -14.68
CA ALA A 22 -23.53 1.83 -14.69
C ALA A 22 -22.38 2.69 -15.23
N HIS A 23 -21.30 2.82 -14.48
CA HIS A 23 -20.01 2.80 -15.14
C HIS A 23 -20.03 1.46 -15.86
N SER A 24 -20.60 1.47 -17.07
CA SER A 24 -20.55 0.35 -17.99
C SER A 24 -19.12 -0.11 -17.93
N ALA A 25 -18.91 -1.38 -17.61
CA ALA A 25 -17.60 -1.99 -17.81
C ALA A 25 -17.18 -1.50 -19.19
N LEU A 26 -16.14 -0.65 -19.23
CA LEU A 26 -15.65 -0.07 -20.47
C LEU A 26 -15.16 -1.27 -21.26
N THR A 27 -16.02 -1.85 -22.09
CA THR A 27 -15.67 -2.92 -23.00
C THR A 27 -14.80 -2.29 -24.08
N TRP A 28 -13.50 -2.43 -23.90
CA TRP A 28 -12.48 -1.99 -24.84
C TRP A 28 -12.51 -2.94 -26.03
N SER A 29 -13.47 -2.76 -26.92
CA SER A 29 -13.48 -3.50 -28.18
C SER A 29 -12.20 -3.16 -28.95
N GLY A 30 -11.35 -4.16 -29.18
CA GLY A 30 -10.07 -4.00 -29.88
C GLY A 30 -8.81 -4.04 -29.02
N CYS A 31 -8.91 -4.19 -27.67
CA CYS A 31 -7.76 -4.32 -26.79
C CYS A 31 -7.79 -5.61 -25.94
N SER A 32 -8.57 -6.61 -26.32
CA SER A 32 -8.83 -7.81 -25.52
C SER A 32 -7.86 -8.96 -25.82
N ASP A 33 -7.28 -9.00 -27.00
CA ASP A 33 -6.54 -10.16 -27.50
C ASP A 33 -5.02 -9.94 -27.40
N LEU A 34 -4.57 -9.49 -26.22
CA LEU A 34 -3.15 -9.25 -25.96
C LEU A 34 -2.37 -10.57 -25.92
N THR A 35 -1.23 -10.58 -26.58
CA THR A 35 -0.26 -11.68 -26.57
C THR A 35 1.10 -11.17 -26.09
N ASP A 36 2.01 -12.08 -25.74
CA ASP A 36 3.37 -11.69 -25.36
C ASP A 36 4.12 -10.93 -26.47
N ALA A 37 3.70 -11.06 -27.75
CA ALA A 37 4.28 -10.32 -28.89
C ALA A 37 3.97 -8.80 -28.86
N ASP A 38 2.94 -8.39 -28.12
CA ASP A 38 2.58 -6.99 -27.96
C ASP A 38 3.47 -6.26 -26.92
N PHE A 39 4.40 -6.99 -26.30
CA PHE A 39 5.26 -6.45 -25.27
C PHE A 39 6.74 -6.64 -25.63
N LYS A 40 7.52 -5.60 -25.37
CA LYS A 40 8.97 -5.62 -25.51
C LYS A 40 9.63 -5.57 -24.13
N VAL A 41 10.50 -6.53 -23.87
CA VAL A 41 11.35 -6.49 -22.67
C VAL A 41 12.62 -5.70 -22.97
N THR A 42 12.91 -4.73 -22.13
CA THR A 42 14.13 -3.91 -22.17
C THR A 42 14.91 -4.14 -20.86
N THR A 43 16.11 -4.69 -20.93
CA THR A 43 17.00 -4.77 -19.78
C THR A 43 17.63 -3.40 -19.54
N LEU A 44 17.33 -2.80 -18.39
CA LEU A 44 17.89 -1.51 -18.00
C LEU A 44 19.21 -1.68 -17.24
N VAL A 45 19.25 -2.67 -16.35
CA VAL A 45 20.37 -2.96 -15.48
C VAL A 45 20.63 -4.47 -15.50
N SER A 46 21.87 -4.88 -15.62
CA SER A 46 22.22 -6.30 -15.56
C SER A 46 23.51 -6.53 -14.77
N ARG A 47 23.62 -7.71 -14.14
CA ARG A 47 24.83 -8.07 -13.38
C ARG A 47 26.10 -8.03 -14.23
N GLY A 48 26.02 -8.51 -15.46
CA GLY A 48 27.18 -8.60 -16.36
C GLY A 48 27.72 -7.24 -16.80
N ALA A 49 26.85 -6.28 -17.06
CA ALA A 49 27.23 -4.94 -17.51
C ALA A 49 27.47 -3.94 -16.37
N ASP A 50 26.69 -4.04 -15.27
CA ASP A 50 26.61 -3.00 -14.26
C ASP A 50 27.16 -3.40 -12.89
N THR A 51 27.67 -4.61 -12.77
CA THR A 51 28.24 -5.17 -11.52
C THR A 51 27.28 -5.08 -10.33
N ILE A 52 25.98 -5.26 -10.59
CA ILE A 52 24.98 -5.33 -9.52
C ILE A 52 25.05 -6.69 -8.82
N GLU A 53 24.70 -6.69 -7.53
CA GLU A 53 24.78 -7.91 -6.72
C GLU A 53 23.39 -8.40 -6.33
N GLU A 54 22.82 -7.89 -5.27
CA GLU A 54 21.53 -8.34 -4.75
C GLU A 54 20.50 -7.20 -4.77
N PRO A 55 19.94 -6.83 -5.96
CA PRO A 55 18.95 -5.76 -6.03
C PRO A 55 17.65 -6.17 -5.35
N MET A 56 17.06 -5.26 -4.55
CA MET A 56 15.87 -5.55 -3.73
C MET A 56 14.64 -4.80 -4.18
N LYS A 57 14.62 -3.48 -4.02
CA LYS A 57 13.47 -2.63 -4.28
C LYS A 57 13.85 -1.43 -5.11
N MET A 58 12.88 -0.88 -5.84
CA MET A 58 13.07 0.26 -6.72
C MET A 58 12.09 1.39 -6.43
N ALA A 59 12.49 2.60 -6.84
CA ALA A 59 11.66 3.80 -6.86
C ALA A 59 12.00 4.63 -8.10
N PHE A 60 11.09 5.50 -8.53
CA PHE A 60 11.18 6.16 -9.84
C PHE A 60 11.12 7.68 -9.74
N ASP A 61 11.92 8.34 -10.59
CA ASP A 61 11.78 9.77 -10.88
C ASP A 61 11.53 9.98 -12.38
N LEU A 62 10.37 10.56 -12.72
CA LEU A 62 10.02 10.91 -14.09
C LEU A 62 10.66 12.24 -14.48
N LEU A 63 11.54 12.21 -15.47
CA LEU A 63 12.25 13.39 -15.98
C LEU A 63 11.54 14.07 -17.15
N ALA A 64 10.54 13.41 -17.76
CA ALA A 64 9.78 13.99 -18.87
C ALA A 64 9.06 15.27 -18.43
N GLN A 65 9.13 16.29 -19.27
CA GLN A 65 8.35 17.50 -19.09
C GLN A 65 6.89 17.29 -19.56
N PRO A 66 5.94 18.10 -19.09
CA PRO A 66 4.56 18.02 -19.57
C PRO A 66 4.49 18.04 -21.11
N GLY A 67 3.80 17.03 -21.69
CA GLY A 67 3.66 16.88 -23.13
C GLY A 67 4.80 16.13 -23.84
N GLU A 68 5.91 15.84 -23.18
CA GLU A 68 6.96 14.98 -23.74
C GLU A 68 6.62 13.50 -23.64
N ASP A 69 7.12 12.69 -24.58
CA ASP A 69 7.06 11.24 -24.45
C ASP A 69 7.90 10.79 -23.24
N ALA A 70 7.28 10.14 -22.28
CA ALA A 70 7.90 9.64 -21.06
C ALA A 70 8.87 8.47 -21.29
N LYS A 71 8.81 7.83 -22.47
CA LYS A 71 9.70 6.73 -22.85
C LYS A 71 11.17 7.10 -22.69
N GLY A 72 11.90 6.30 -21.89
CA GLY A 72 13.34 6.50 -21.67
C GLY A 72 13.68 7.71 -20.79
N LYS A 73 12.71 8.30 -20.10
CA LYS A 73 12.89 9.46 -19.22
C LYS A 73 12.55 9.15 -17.76
N VAL A 74 12.80 7.93 -17.32
CA VAL A 74 12.59 7.50 -15.93
C VAL A 74 13.91 7.06 -15.34
N ASP A 75 14.40 7.80 -14.34
CA ASP A 75 15.50 7.35 -13.50
C ASP A 75 14.98 6.30 -12.51
N VAL A 76 15.71 5.19 -12.38
CA VAL A 76 15.34 4.09 -11.48
C VAL A 76 16.34 4.04 -10.34
N TYR A 77 15.90 4.38 -9.14
CA TYR A 77 16.66 4.22 -7.90
C TYR A 77 16.41 2.83 -7.36
N PHE A 78 17.45 2.14 -6.89
CA PHE A 78 17.28 0.81 -6.33
C PHE A 78 18.29 0.50 -5.22
N THR A 79 17.86 -0.37 -4.32
CA THR A 79 18.70 -0.87 -3.22
C THR A 79 19.35 -2.17 -3.61
N GLU A 80 20.59 -2.38 -3.14
CA GLU A 80 21.24 -3.69 -3.09
C GLU A 80 21.33 -4.14 -1.64
N ARG A 81 20.93 -5.38 -1.34
CA ARG A 81 20.83 -5.91 0.04
C ARG A 81 22.11 -5.69 0.86
N LEU A 82 23.26 -5.80 0.23
CA LEU A 82 24.56 -5.65 0.86
C LEU A 82 24.96 -4.19 1.17
N GLY A 83 24.04 -3.24 0.96
CA GLY A 83 24.16 -1.87 1.47
C GLY A 83 24.46 -0.80 0.43
N LYS A 84 24.35 -1.06 -0.88
CA LYS A 84 24.51 -0.01 -1.89
C LYS A 84 23.15 0.58 -2.29
N LEU A 85 23.09 1.90 -2.32
CA LEU A 85 22.03 2.64 -3.01
C LEU A 85 22.53 2.99 -4.42
N ARG A 86 21.78 2.58 -5.44
CA ARG A 86 22.15 2.71 -6.85
C ARG A 86 21.06 3.50 -7.60
N LYS A 87 21.47 4.03 -8.77
CA LYS A 87 20.55 4.68 -9.72
C LYS A 87 20.91 4.27 -11.15
N PHE A 88 19.93 3.83 -11.92
CA PHE A 88 20.00 3.84 -13.36
C PHE A 88 19.64 5.26 -13.85
N ASP A 89 20.59 5.96 -14.43
CA ASP A 89 20.41 7.29 -15.04
C ASP A 89 19.93 7.10 -16.46
N SER A 90 18.67 7.46 -16.72
CA SER A 90 18.01 7.25 -18.00
C SER A 90 18.60 8.11 -19.15
N ARG A 91 19.27 9.23 -18.82
CA ARG A 91 19.89 10.12 -19.80
C ARG A 91 21.19 9.57 -20.36
N THR A 92 21.92 8.86 -19.53
CA THR A 92 23.26 8.31 -19.87
C THR A 92 23.22 6.79 -20.06
N SER A 93 22.14 6.11 -19.66
CA SER A 93 22.01 4.67 -19.58
C SER A 93 23.09 4.02 -18.72
N LYS A 94 23.56 4.70 -17.67
CA LYS A 94 24.59 4.22 -16.75
C LYS A 94 24.01 3.97 -15.37
N VAL A 95 24.60 3.00 -14.66
CA VAL A 95 24.29 2.74 -13.26
C VAL A 95 25.30 3.44 -12.37
N LEU A 96 24.81 4.30 -11.50
CA LEU A 96 25.59 5.07 -10.52
C LEU A 96 25.45 4.45 -9.13
N THR A 97 26.51 4.48 -8.33
CA THR A 97 26.42 4.23 -6.87
C THR A 97 26.27 5.57 -6.17
N LEU A 98 25.11 5.77 -5.51
CA LEU A 98 24.80 7.02 -4.81
C LEU A 98 25.33 7.04 -3.38
N GLY A 99 25.38 5.89 -2.71
CA GLY A 99 25.87 5.74 -1.35
C GLY A 99 26.10 4.28 -0.99
N SER A 100 26.89 4.07 0.06
CA SER A 100 27.20 2.74 0.59
C SER A 100 27.08 2.74 2.11
N PHE A 101 26.34 1.77 2.62
CA PHE A 101 26.14 1.53 4.04
C PHE A 101 27.07 0.40 4.50
N ASN A 102 27.77 0.60 5.61
CA ASN A 102 28.52 -0.46 6.26
C ASN A 102 27.57 -1.24 7.20
N LEU A 103 26.86 -2.23 6.64
CA LEU A 103 25.87 -3.01 7.34
C LEU A 103 26.49 -4.25 7.98
N THR A 104 26.09 -4.55 9.21
CA THR A 104 26.38 -5.86 9.82
C THR A 104 25.20 -6.79 9.52
N ILE A 105 25.40 -7.71 8.60
CA ILE A 105 24.38 -8.66 8.13
C ILE A 105 24.78 -10.06 8.60
N GLY A 106 23.85 -10.82 9.20
CA GLY A 106 24.09 -12.20 9.58
C GLY A 106 24.28 -13.11 8.36
N GLU A 107 25.15 -14.11 8.44
CA GLU A 107 25.46 -15.01 7.30
C GLU A 107 24.23 -15.72 6.75
N SER A 108 23.29 -16.07 7.62
CA SER A 108 22.04 -16.75 7.22
C SER A 108 20.83 -15.81 7.13
N SER A 109 21.04 -14.51 7.29
CA SER A 109 20.00 -13.50 7.38
C SER A 109 19.53 -13.06 6.00
N SER A 110 18.26 -12.69 5.93
CA SER A 110 17.69 -11.93 4.79
C SER A 110 17.78 -10.42 5.01
N ASP A 111 18.37 -9.97 6.12
CA ASP A 111 18.54 -8.56 6.48
C ASP A 111 19.47 -7.81 5.51
N GLY A 112 19.42 -6.51 5.54
CA GLY A 112 20.27 -5.65 4.71
C GLY A 112 19.64 -4.30 4.42
N LEU A 113 20.00 -3.70 3.30
CA LEU A 113 19.35 -2.52 2.73
C LEU A 113 18.18 -2.99 1.85
N MET A 114 16.99 -2.98 2.41
CA MET A 114 15.83 -3.70 1.86
C MET A 114 14.89 -2.82 1.04
N GLY A 115 14.60 -1.61 1.48
CA GLY A 115 13.54 -0.81 0.90
C GLY A 115 13.95 0.60 0.55
N ILE A 116 13.21 1.17 -0.41
CA ILE A 116 13.36 2.56 -0.87
C ILE A 116 12.01 3.15 -1.21
N ALA A 117 11.84 4.44 -0.88
CA ALA A 117 10.78 5.28 -1.43
C ALA A 117 11.32 6.70 -1.62
N LEU A 118 10.97 7.35 -2.73
CA LEU A 118 11.24 8.77 -2.91
C LEU A 118 10.11 9.58 -2.25
N ASP A 119 10.45 10.71 -1.65
CA ASP A 119 9.47 11.63 -1.06
C ASP A 119 8.48 12.12 -2.15
N PRO A 120 7.19 12.32 -1.83
CA PRO A 120 6.23 12.85 -2.80
C PRO A 120 6.64 14.20 -3.44
N THR A 121 7.49 14.96 -2.75
CA THR A 121 8.07 16.21 -3.24
C THR A 121 9.57 16.10 -3.59
N PHE A 122 10.01 14.91 -3.94
CA PHE A 122 11.42 14.58 -4.24
C PHE A 122 12.10 15.57 -5.19
N LYS A 123 11.41 16.02 -6.22
CA LYS A 123 11.96 17.01 -7.19
C LYS A 123 12.40 18.33 -6.54
N SER A 124 11.90 18.66 -5.37
CA SER A 124 12.25 19.90 -4.66
C SER A 124 13.09 19.68 -3.42
N ASN A 125 12.93 18.57 -2.71
CA ASN A 125 13.62 18.32 -1.44
C ASN A 125 14.73 17.28 -1.53
N HIS A 126 14.77 16.49 -2.60
CA HIS A 126 15.71 15.40 -2.84
C HIS A 126 15.74 14.34 -1.72
N TRP A 127 14.62 14.14 -1.01
CA TRP A 127 14.55 13.20 0.09
C TRP A 127 14.25 11.79 -0.39
N VAL A 128 15.02 10.85 0.15
CA VAL A 128 14.84 9.40 -0.04
C VAL A 128 14.68 8.72 1.31
N TYR A 129 13.71 7.82 1.40
CA TYR A 129 13.47 6.99 2.57
C TYR A 129 14.02 5.61 2.30
N LEU A 130 14.81 5.10 3.25
CA LEU A 130 15.46 3.81 3.15
C LEU A 130 15.10 2.93 4.35
N TYR A 131 14.82 1.67 4.09
CA TYR A 131 14.59 0.63 5.09
C TYR A 131 15.85 -0.26 5.15
N TYR A 132 16.51 -0.33 6.27
CA TYR A 132 17.74 -1.09 6.40
C TYR A 132 17.98 -1.62 7.82
N THR A 133 18.81 -2.66 7.92
CA THR A 133 19.24 -3.22 9.21
C THR A 133 20.36 -2.36 9.78
N PHE A 134 20.16 -1.89 11.02
CA PHE A 134 21.16 -1.14 11.78
C PHE A 134 21.65 -1.95 12.97
N LYS A 135 22.96 -1.86 13.26
CA LYS A 135 23.57 -2.43 14.47
C LYS A 135 24.58 -1.48 15.07
N SER A 136 24.47 -1.31 16.40
CA SER A 136 25.50 -0.68 17.24
C SER A 136 25.77 -1.57 18.46
N ALA A 137 26.56 -1.09 19.39
CA ALA A 137 26.78 -1.78 20.67
C ALA A 137 25.51 -1.90 21.53
N SER A 138 24.56 -0.97 21.39
CA SER A 138 23.35 -0.87 22.21
C SER A 138 22.04 -1.17 21.46
N GLU A 139 22.06 -1.24 20.13
CA GLU A 139 20.86 -1.36 19.32
C GLU A 139 21.07 -2.30 18.14
N THR A 140 20.09 -3.14 17.91
CA THR A 140 19.90 -3.88 16.66
C THR A 140 18.46 -3.66 16.22
N SER A 141 18.27 -3.09 15.03
CA SER A 141 16.93 -2.68 14.58
C SER A 141 16.81 -2.65 13.07
N TRP A 142 15.59 -2.72 12.59
CA TRP A 142 15.27 -2.18 11.28
C TRP A 142 15.00 -0.69 11.44
N ARG A 143 15.71 0.11 10.66
CA ARG A 143 15.51 1.55 10.61
C ARG A 143 14.83 1.95 9.31
N ILE A 144 13.87 2.83 9.44
CA ILE A 144 13.31 3.61 8.34
C ILE A 144 13.86 5.02 8.52
N SER A 145 14.81 5.41 7.68
CA SER A 145 15.47 6.71 7.78
C SER A 145 15.30 7.50 6.50
N ARG A 146 15.14 8.81 6.65
CA ARG A 146 15.18 9.76 5.55
C ARG A 146 16.59 10.30 5.39
N PHE A 147 17.06 10.34 4.15
CA PHE A 147 18.31 10.95 3.71
C PHE A 147 18.03 11.99 2.64
N THR A 148 19.03 12.81 2.33
CA THR A 148 18.99 13.79 1.26
C THR A 148 20.02 13.42 0.20
N LEU A 149 19.62 13.42 -1.07
CA LEU A 149 20.55 13.38 -2.19
C LEU A 149 21.04 14.78 -2.51
N ASP A 150 22.21 14.91 -3.09
CA ASP A 150 22.71 16.18 -3.61
C ASP A 150 21.82 16.72 -4.74
N ALA A 151 22.00 17.99 -5.12
CA ALA A 151 21.17 18.64 -6.14
C ALA A 151 21.24 17.96 -7.53
N ALA A 152 22.28 17.16 -7.80
CA ALA A 152 22.41 16.36 -9.01
C ALA A 152 21.78 14.97 -8.89
N ASN A 153 21.27 14.60 -7.72
CA ASN A 153 20.81 13.26 -7.39
C ASN A 153 21.86 12.17 -7.72
N ALA A 154 23.13 12.48 -7.43
CA ALA A 154 24.27 11.64 -7.73
C ALA A 154 24.97 11.11 -6.47
N HIS A 155 24.79 11.75 -5.31
CA HIS A 155 25.37 11.33 -4.04
C HIS A 155 24.37 11.41 -2.89
N LEU A 156 24.39 10.40 -2.02
CA LEU A 156 23.64 10.36 -0.78
C LEU A 156 24.44 11.05 0.32
N ASP A 157 23.90 12.12 0.90
CA ASP A 157 24.48 12.71 2.11
C ASP A 157 24.18 11.83 3.32
N MET A 158 25.13 11.01 3.73
CA MET A 158 25.02 10.13 4.90
C MET A 158 24.84 10.91 6.21
N ALA A 159 25.33 12.15 6.30
CA ALA A 159 25.19 12.98 7.49
C ALA A 159 23.79 13.58 7.63
N SER A 160 23.00 13.59 6.55
CA SER A 160 21.62 14.08 6.54
C SER A 160 20.62 13.12 7.17
N GLU A 161 21.04 11.96 7.66
CA GLU A 161 20.13 10.95 8.20
C GLU A 161 19.19 11.50 9.26
N LYS A 162 17.90 11.22 9.08
CA LYS A 162 16.85 11.38 10.07
C LYS A 162 16.16 10.02 10.27
N VAL A 163 16.41 9.40 11.42
CA VAL A 163 15.73 8.15 11.78
C VAL A 163 14.26 8.48 12.07
N VAL A 164 13.36 8.04 11.18
CA VAL A 164 11.91 8.26 11.32
C VAL A 164 11.30 7.20 12.22
N LEU A 165 11.69 5.93 12.03
CA LEU A 165 11.21 4.81 12.83
C LEU A 165 12.32 3.80 13.06
N SER A 166 12.45 3.30 14.28
CA SER A 166 13.33 2.19 14.65
C SER A 166 12.53 1.04 15.25
N ILE A 167 12.73 -0.17 14.73
CA ILE A 167 12.03 -1.38 15.14
C ILE A 167 13.06 -2.39 15.65
N PRO A 168 13.08 -2.70 16.96
CA PRO A 168 14.04 -3.64 17.52
C PRO A 168 13.92 -5.04 16.91
N ILE A 169 15.05 -5.65 16.56
CA ILE A 169 15.16 -6.99 15.98
C ILE A 169 16.36 -7.75 16.54
N LYS A 170 16.52 -8.98 16.06
CA LYS A 170 17.75 -9.78 16.27
C LYS A 170 18.47 -10.00 14.94
N ILE A 171 19.77 -9.75 14.88
CA ILE A 171 20.56 -10.05 13.67
C ILE A 171 20.62 -11.56 13.45
N GLY A 172 20.55 -11.96 12.18
CA GLY A 172 20.44 -13.34 11.76
C GLY A 172 19.00 -13.81 11.63
N SER A 173 18.05 -12.90 11.80
CA SER A 173 16.63 -13.17 11.57
C SER A 173 16.31 -13.34 10.08
N GLN A 174 15.18 -13.93 9.83
CA GLN A 174 14.55 -14.00 8.50
C GLN A 174 13.31 -13.10 8.47
N HIS A 175 12.76 -12.88 7.28
CA HIS A 175 11.54 -12.10 7.09
C HIS A 175 11.67 -10.64 7.54
N PRO A 176 12.52 -9.85 6.89
CA PRO A 176 12.64 -8.43 7.21
C PRO A 176 11.46 -7.59 6.70
N GLY A 177 10.66 -8.08 5.73
CA GLY A 177 9.77 -7.22 4.97
C GLY A 177 10.58 -6.28 4.07
N GLY A 178 10.42 -4.97 4.27
CA GLY A 178 11.23 -3.94 3.61
C GLY A 178 10.50 -3.13 2.56
N ALA A 179 9.24 -3.40 2.30
CA ALA A 179 8.45 -2.59 1.37
C ALA A 179 8.20 -1.19 1.93
N LEU A 180 8.42 -0.18 1.09
CA LEU A 180 8.11 1.23 1.38
C LEU A 180 7.33 1.82 0.21
N GLN A 181 6.23 2.50 0.49
CA GLN A 181 5.49 3.25 -0.53
C GLN A 181 4.80 4.46 0.07
N PHE A 182 4.88 5.60 -0.60
CA PHE A 182 4.04 6.76 -0.29
C PHE A 182 2.70 6.68 -1.02
N ASP A 183 1.65 7.08 -0.34
CA ASP A 183 0.39 7.37 -1.01
C ASP A 183 0.30 8.84 -1.45
N ALA A 184 -0.78 9.18 -2.17
CA ALA A 184 -1.00 10.52 -2.68
C ALA A 184 -1.22 11.60 -1.58
N TYR A 185 -1.41 11.18 -0.33
CA TYR A 185 -1.59 12.08 0.82
C TYR A 185 -0.31 12.30 1.61
N GLY A 186 0.78 11.64 1.20
CA GLY A 186 2.07 11.71 1.87
C GLY A 186 2.20 10.78 3.07
N ASP A 187 1.28 9.82 3.25
CA ASP A 187 1.45 8.77 4.24
C ASP A 187 2.44 7.73 3.72
N LEU A 188 3.39 7.33 4.56
CA LEU A 188 4.35 6.27 4.26
C LEU A 188 3.83 4.93 4.79
N TRP A 189 3.70 3.98 3.89
CA TRP A 189 3.30 2.61 4.16
C TRP A 189 4.54 1.73 4.21
N ILE A 190 4.63 0.85 5.23
CA ILE A 190 5.84 0.11 5.56
C ILE A 190 5.46 -1.34 5.83
N GLY A 191 5.95 -2.27 4.99
CA GLY A 191 5.81 -3.71 5.22
C GLY A 191 6.93 -4.22 6.12
N THR A 192 6.59 -4.80 7.27
CA THR A 192 7.55 -5.38 8.21
C THR A 192 7.29 -6.87 8.38
N GLY A 193 8.31 -7.68 8.27
CA GLY A 193 8.21 -9.11 8.55
C GLY A 193 8.20 -9.43 10.04
N ASN A 194 8.02 -10.70 10.37
CA ASN A 194 7.86 -11.15 11.74
C ASN A 194 9.17 -11.37 12.53
N ASP A 195 10.34 -11.05 11.93
CA ASP A 195 11.66 -11.22 12.56
C ASP A 195 11.86 -12.67 13.05
N MET A 196 11.58 -13.64 12.19
CA MET A 196 11.65 -15.04 12.55
C MET A 196 13.10 -15.49 12.76
N ILE A 197 13.35 -16.14 13.88
CA ILE A 197 14.62 -16.84 14.15
C ILE A 197 14.30 -18.31 14.38
N GLY A 198 14.81 -19.19 13.51
CA GLY A 198 14.58 -20.62 13.61
C GLY A 198 13.30 -21.08 12.90
N SER A 199 12.34 -21.63 13.64
CA SER A 199 11.10 -22.15 13.05
C SER A 199 9.92 -21.17 13.19
N ASP A 200 8.92 -21.30 12.32
CA ASP A 200 7.65 -20.57 12.42
C ASP A 200 6.79 -20.98 13.63
N ALA A 201 7.32 -21.89 14.48
CA ALA A 201 6.58 -22.46 15.57
C ALA A 201 6.17 -21.42 16.62
N TYR A 202 4.91 -21.45 17.00
CA TYR A 202 4.39 -20.78 18.20
C TYR A 202 5.22 -21.20 19.44
N PRO A 203 5.49 -20.30 20.40
CA PRO A 203 4.77 -19.04 20.68
C PRO A 203 5.52 -17.74 20.32
N ILE A 204 6.44 -17.78 19.41
CA ILE A 204 7.48 -16.75 19.24
C ILE A 204 7.12 -15.66 18.20
N SER A 205 5.99 -15.77 17.51
CA SER A 205 5.64 -14.82 16.45
C SER A 205 5.26 -13.43 16.99
N SER A 206 5.87 -12.40 16.44
CA SER A 206 5.53 -11.00 16.69
C SER A 206 4.21 -10.58 16.04
N SER A 207 3.77 -11.29 15.00
CA SER A 207 2.62 -10.92 14.16
C SER A 207 1.31 -10.71 14.91
N PRO A 208 0.91 -11.56 15.91
CA PRO A 208 -0.31 -11.35 16.67
C PRO A 208 -0.14 -10.36 17.83
N ASN A 209 1.08 -9.87 18.10
CA ASN A 209 1.32 -8.90 19.16
C ASN A 209 0.90 -7.51 18.73
N THR A 210 -0.16 -6.98 19.33
CA THR A 210 -0.67 -5.63 19.03
C THR A 210 0.24 -4.50 19.52
N ASN A 211 1.23 -4.83 20.38
CA ASN A 211 2.24 -3.90 20.91
C ASN A 211 3.62 -4.07 20.24
N ASP A 212 3.66 -4.66 19.07
CA ASP A 212 4.88 -4.92 18.30
C ASP A 212 4.69 -4.46 16.84
N LEU A 213 5.72 -3.88 16.24
CA LEU A 213 5.66 -3.35 14.87
C LEU A 213 6.13 -4.36 13.81
N ARG A 214 6.52 -5.57 14.20
CA ARG A 214 6.95 -6.64 13.31
C ARG A 214 5.77 -7.52 12.90
N GLY A 215 5.79 -8.05 11.66
CA GLY A 215 4.68 -8.83 11.10
C GLY A 215 3.44 -7.96 10.83
N LYS A 216 3.64 -6.80 10.22
CA LYS A 216 2.65 -5.74 10.06
C LYS A 216 2.77 -5.03 8.71
N VAL A 217 1.71 -4.33 8.33
CA VAL A 217 1.85 -3.14 7.48
C VAL A 217 1.54 -1.92 8.33
N LEU A 218 2.52 -1.04 8.43
CA LEU A 218 2.44 0.21 9.20
C LEU A 218 2.06 1.36 8.28
N ARG A 219 1.40 2.38 8.83
CA ARG A 219 1.13 3.62 8.13
C ARG A 219 1.41 4.81 9.05
N ILE A 220 2.30 5.69 8.62
CA ILE A 220 2.71 6.90 9.33
C ILE A 220 2.74 8.09 8.36
N HIS A 221 2.66 9.30 8.88
CA HIS A 221 2.84 10.53 8.10
C HIS A 221 4.15 11.21 8.52
N PRO A 222 5.24 11.04 7.76
CA PRO A 222 6.52 11.65 8.06
C PRO A 222 6.47 13.18 8.01
N LYS A 223 7.26 13.82 8.87
CA LYS A 223 7.37 15.28 8.95
C LYS A 223 8.77 15.76 8.55
N PRO A 224 8.90 17.04 8.14
CA PRO A 224 10.19 17.59 7.75
C PRO A 224 11.27 17.55 8.82
N ASP A 225 10.92 17.55 10.10
CA ASP A 225 11.86 17.47 11.22
C ASP A 225 12.42 16.06 11.47
N GLY A 226 11.90 15.04 10.78
CA GLY A 226 12.27 13.62 10.94
C GLY A 226 11.36 12.87 11.91
N THR A 227 10.39 13.53 12.54
CA THR A 227 9.31 12.88 13.30
C THR A 227 8.20 12.41 12.37
N TYR A 228 7.13 11.83 12.93
CA TYR A 228 5.91 11.49 12.20
C TYR A 228 4.67 11.71 13.04
N SER A 229 3.53 11.78 12.39
CA SER A 229 2.21 11.67 13.02
C SER A 229 1.51 10.39 12.60
N ILE A 230 0.50 10.01 13.37
CA ILE A 230 -0.31 8.83 13.10
C ILE A 230 -1.56 9.27 12.35
N PRO A 231 -1.85 8.69 11.18
CA PRO A 231 -3.13 8.92 10.50
C PRO A 231 -4.31 8.34 11.29
N ASP A 232 -5.41 9.08 11.36
CA ASP A 232 -6.56 8.77 12.25
C ASP A 232 -7.24 7.42 12.01
N SER A 233 -7.10 6.83 10.83
CA SER A 233 -7.79 5.59 10.45
C SER A 233 -6.89 4.34 10.52
N ASN A 234 -5.87 4.31 11.36
CA ASN A 234 -5.11 3.10 11.65
C ASN A 234 -5.89 2.16 12.59
N LEU A 235 -5.45 0.89 12.68
CA LEU A 235 -6.18 -0.18 13.39
C LEU A 235 -6.38 0.13 14.88
N PHE A 236 -5.40 0.78 15.51
CA PHE A 236 -5.41 1.07 16.94
C PHE A 236 -5.34 2.58 17.20
N PRO A 237 -6.46 3.30 17.07
CA PRO A 237 -6.51 4.74 17.36
C PRO A 237 -6.09 5.03 18.80
N ALA A 238 -5.33 6.11 18.97
CA ALA A 238 -4.86 6.54 20.29
C ALA A 238 -6.00 6.73 21.29
N GLY A 239 -5.80 6.31 22.53
CA GLY A 239 -6.77 6.48 23.61
C GLY A 239 -7.95 5.50 23.63
N LYS A 240 -8.10 4.62 22.62
CA LYS A 240 -9.18 3.61 22.59
C LYS A 240 -8.82 2.28 23.27
N TYR A 241 -7.55 2.06 23.54
CA TYR A 241 -7.04 0.80 24.10
C TYR A 241 -6.21 1.06 25.37
N PRO A 242 -6.01 0.07 26.24
CA PRO A 242 -5.15 0.22 27.41
C PRO A 242 -3.74 0.68 26.99
N GLN A 243 -3.18 1.61 27.78
CA GLN A 243 -1.84 2.15 27.52
C GLN A 243 -0.79 1.04 27.45
N GLY A 244 0.11 1.13 26.47
CA GLY A 244 1.19 0.15 26.29
C GLY A 244 0.74 -1.23 25.81
N LYS A 245 -0.49 -1.37 25.30
CA LYS A 245 -1.03 -2.61 24.75
C LYS A 245 -1.16 -2.61 23.23
N THR A 246 -1.08 -1.47 22.59
CA THR A 246 -1.20 -1.33 21.14
C THR A 246 -0.23 -0.31 20.58
N ARG A 247 0.10 -0.46 19.31
CA ARG A 247 0.92 0.49 18.55
C ARG A 247 0.04 1.18 17.51
N PRO A 248 -0.08 2.52 17.57
CA PRO A 248 -0.97 3.26 16.69
C PRO A 248 -0.48 3.33 15.23
N GLU A 249 0.77 2.97 14.95
CA GLU A 249 1.34 2.89 13.61
C GLU A 249 0.73 1.76 12.77
N ILE A 250 0.12 0.75 13.41
CA ILE A 250 -0.37 -0.46 12.77
C ILE A 250 -1.62 -0.18 11.94
N TYR A 251 -1.56 -0.45 10.64
CA TYR A 251 -2.72 -0.50 9.75
C TYR A 251 -3.19 -1.95 9.52
N VAL A 252 -2.26 -2.86 9.21
CA VAL A 252 -2.50 -4.30 9.12
C VAL A 252 -1.66 -5.01 10.16
N MET A 253 -2.25 -6.00 10.85
CA MET A 253 -1.53 -6.96 11.70
C MET A 253 -1.78 -8.39 11.24
N GLY A 254 -1.00 -9.32 11.77
CA GLY A 254 -1.18 -10.74 11.46
C GLY A 254 -0.64 -11.13 10.09
N SER A 255 0.49 -10.54 9.68
CA SER A 255 1.27 -10.95 8.51
C SER A 255 2.57 -11.64 8.92
N ARG A 256 3.07 -12.56 8.09
CA ARG A 256 4.35 -13.23 8.32
C ARG A 256 5.50 -12.46 7.69
N ASN A 257 5.42 -12.21 6.38
CA ASN A 257 6.45 -11.49 5.65
C ASN A 257 5.85 -10.74 4.46
N PRO A 258 5.16 -9.62 4.68
CA PRO A 258 4.63 -8.76 3.61
C PRO A 258 5.80 -8.07 2.90
N TYR A 259 6.51 -8.85 2.07
CA TYR A 259 7.76 -8.46 1.43
C TYR A 259 7.58 -7.39 0.35
N THR A 260 6.47 -7.44 -0.36
CA THR A 260 6.06 -6.44 -1.32
C THR A 260 4.67 -5.91 -0.97
N LEU A 261 4.44 -4.64 -1.17
CA LEU A 261 3.13 -4.01 -1.06
C LEU A 261 2.88 -3.07 -2.24
N SER A 262 1.62 -2.81 -2.54
CA SER A 262 1.22 -1.80 -3.49
C SER A 262 -0.09 -1.15 -3.06
N LEU A 263 -0.25 0.10 -3.47
CA LEU A 263 -1.44 0.89 -3.18
C LEU A 263 -2.20 1.17 -4.48
N ASP A 264 -3.51 0.99 -4.46
CA ASP A 264 -4.35 1.56 -5.50
C ASP A 264 -4.28 3.09 -5.41
N PRO A 265 -3.72 3.78 -6.41
CA PRO A 265 -3.51 5.23 -6.32
C PRO A 265 -4.81 6.04 -6.27
N VAL A 266 -5.96 5.42 -6.58
CA VAL A 266 -7.29 6.06 -6.57
C VAL A 266 -8.07 5.69 -5.32
N ARG A 267 -8.19 4.39 -5.01
CA ARG A 267 -9.02 3.89 -3.91
C ARG A 267 -8.28 3.77 -2.59
N ARG A 268 -6.95 3.89 -2.60
CA ARG A 268 -6.06 3.65 -1.45
C ARG A 268 -6.19 2.23 -0.87
N TRP A 269 -6.65 1.28 -1.67
CA TRP A 269 -6.61 -0.10 -1.25
C TRP A 269 -5.16 -0.55 -1.18
N LEU A 270 -4.82 -1.17 -0.07
CA LEU A 270 -3.53 -1.79 0.13
C LEU A 270 -3.60 -3.23 -0.37
N VAL A 271 -2.62 -3.65 -1.19
CA VAL A 271 -2.45 -5.04 -1.59
C VAL A 271 -1.03 -5.50 -1.26
N TRP A 272 -0.90 -6.76 -0.85
CA TRP A 272 0.41 -7.37 -0.61
C TRP A 272 0.36 -8.88 -0.87
N GLY A 273 1.56 -9.46 -1.06
CA GLY A 273 1.76 -10.89 -0.97
C GLY A 273 2.31 -11.23 0.40
N ASP A 274 1.74 -12.19 1.10
CA ASP A 274 2.28 -12.71 2.35
C ASP A 274 2.78 -14.14 2.18
N ILE A 275 4.03 -14.35 2.58
CA ILE A 275 4.70 -15.63 2.40
C ILE A 275 4.35 -16.53 3.58
N GLY A 276 3.67 -17.63 3.30
CA GLY A 276 3.16 -18.55 4.29
C GLY A 276 4.22 -19.39 5.03
N PRO A 277 3.84 -20.14 6.06
CA PRO A 277 4.74 -20.94 6.88
C PRO A 277 5.39 -22.09 6.09
N ASP A 278 6.64 -22.41 6.43
CA ASP A 278 7.48 -23.35 5.68
C ASP A 278 7.51 -24.78 6.24
N ALA A 279 7.19 -25.00 7.50
CA ALA A 279 7.46 -26.28 8.15
C ALA A 279 6.23 -26.93 8.77
N THR A 280 5.73 -26.39 9.87
CA THR A 280 4.63 -26.95 10.62
C THR A 280 3.61 -25.88 10.97
N ASP A 281 2.34 -26.29 11.14
CA ASP A 281 1.35 -25.45 11.77
C ASP A 281 1.65 -25.30 13.28
N MET A 282 0.85 -24.50 13.97
CA MET A 282 1.02 -24.25 15.41
C MET A 282 0.65 -25.44 16.29
N ASP A 283 0.03 -26.46 15.74
CA ASP A 283 -0.27 -27.73 16.43
C ASP A 283 0.78 -28.81 16.10
N GLY A 284 1.86 -28.44 15.37
CA GLY A 284 2.98 -29.32 15.05
C GLY A 284 2.75 -30.23 13.83
N ASN A 285 1.64 -30.03 13.09
CA ASN A 285 1.41 -30.82 11.89
C ASN A 285 2.22 -30.28 10.71
N PRO A 286 2.81 -31.12 9.89
CA PRO A 286 3.57 -30.67 8.72
C PRO A 286 2.67 -29.86 7.75
N MET A 287 3.07 -28.63 7.45
CA MET A 287 2.43 -27.78 6.43
C MET A 287 3.11 -27.95 5.07
N ASN A 288 4.30 -28.53 5.05
CA ASN A 288 5.18 -28.64 3.89
C ASN A 288 5.72 -30.06 3.75
N GLY A 289 4.91 -30.98 3.34
CA GLY A 289 5.39 -32.28 2.86
C GLY A 289 5.21 -32.36 1.33
N SER A 290 5.20 -33.59 0.81
CA SER A 290 4.76 -33.92 -0.56
C SER A 290 3.33 -33.42 -0.90
N LYS A 291 2.61 -32.84 0.05
CA LYS A 291 1.29 -32.22 -0.08
C LYS A 291 1.34 -30.70 -0.28
N ALA A 292 2.51 -30.07 -0.32
CA ALA A 292 2.69 -28.61 -0.43
C ALA A 292 1.93 -27.99 -1.62
N ALA A 293 1.76 -28.71 -2.70
CA ALA A 293 1.00 -28.24 -3.86
C ALA A 293 -0.50 -28.08 -3.63
N THR A 294 -1.04 -28.70 -2.57
CA THR A 294 -2.48 -28.62 -2.21
C THR A 294 -2.74 -27.71 -1.02
N ASP A 295 -1.71 -27.39 -0.23
CA ASP A 295 -1.81 -26.49 0.91
C ASP A 295 -1.70 -25.05 0.45
N LYS A 296 -2.83 -24.36 0.42
CA LYS A 296 -2.91 -22.94 0.07
C LYS A 296 -2.60 -22.11 1.29
N THR A 297 -1.32 -21.93 1.61
CA THR A 297 -0.83 -21.21 2.78
C THR A 297 -0.17 -19.86 2.47
N GLU A 298 0.17 -19.64 1.18
CA GLU A 298 0.55 -18.32 0.68
C GLU A 298 -0.69 -17.45 0.53
N GLU A 299 -0.53 -16.15 0.62
CA GLU A 299 -1.64 -15.21 0.58
C GLU A 299 -1.37 -14.07 -0.38
N TYR A 300 -2.37 -13.76 -1.20
CA TYR A 300 -2.52 -12.44 -1.76
C TYR A 300 -3.66 -11.76 -1.02
N ASP A 301 -3.34 -10.63 -0.41
CA ASP A 301 -4.22 -9.91 0.50
C ASP A 301 -4.59 -8.55 -0.04
N LEU A 302 -5.81 -8.12 0.26
CA LEU A 302 -6.31 -6.79 -0.05
C LEU A 302 -7.01 -6.19 1.17
N ALA A 303 -6.57 -5.03 1.60
CA ALA A 303 -7.19 -4.26 2.65
C ALA A 303 -7.86 -3.00 2.10
N THR A 304 -9.19 -2.93 2.23
CA THR A 304 -9.97 -1.71 1.99
C THR A 304 -10.09 -0.86 3.27
N ALA A 305 -9.75 -1.44 4.42
CA ALA A 305 -9.75 -0.85 5.75
C ALA A 305 -8.70 -1.56 6.64
N PRO A 306 -8.27 -0.96 7.76
CA PRO A 306 -7.33 -1.60 8.67
C PRO A 306 -7.88 -2.88 9.27
N GLY A 307 -7.01 -3.89 9.49
CA GLY A 307 -7.48 -5.20 9.96
C GLY A 307 -6.39 -6.15 10.45
N ASN A 308 -6.86 -7.29 10.98
CA ASN A 308 -6.04 -8.42 11.38
C ASN A 308 -6.18 -9.55 10.34
N TYR A 309 -5.07 -9.94 9.70
CA TYR A 309 -5.05 -10.97 8.65
C TYR A 309 -4.64 -12.35 9.14
N GLY A 310 -4.57 -12.51 10.47
CA GLY A 310 -4.70 -13.81 11.13
C GLY A 310 -3.42 -14.55 11.43
N TYR A 311 -2.30 -14.33 10.72
CA TYR A 311 -1.07 -15.04 11.02
C TYR A 311 -0.59 -14.78 12.47
N PRO A 312 -0.16 -15.79 13.24
CA PRO A 312 0.12 -17.17 12.85
C PRO A 312 -1.07 -18.14 13.04
N PHE A 313 -2.22 -17.73 13.55
CA PHE A 313 -3.34 -18.62 13.84
C PHE A 313 -4.07 -19.10 12.59
N PHE A 314 -3.97 -18.33 11.52
CA PHE A 314 -4.53 -18.62 10.21
C PHE A 314 -3.45 -18.34 9.18
N ALA A 315 -3.38 -19.15 8.13
CA ALA A 315 -2.51 -18.94 6.99
C ALA A 315 -3.21 -19.48 5.73
N GLY A 316 -3.39 -18.64 4.74
CA GLY A 316 -4.14 -18.96 3.53
C GLY A 316 -5.57 -19.39 3.86
N ALA A 317 -5.97 -20.54 3.33
CA ALA A 317 -7.29 -21.11 3.58
C ALA A 317 -7.38 -21.96 4.86
N LYS A 318 -6.35 -21.96 5.72
CA LYS A 318 -6.23 -22.90 6.83
C LYS A 318 -6.17 -22.21 8.20
N ALA A 319 -6.84 -22.83 9.20
CA ALA A 319 -6.49 -22.61 10.59
C ALA A 319 -5.18 -23.39 10.88
N THR A 320 -4.17 -22.69 11.36
CA THR A 320 -2.88 -23.28 11.76
C THR A 320 -2.86 -23.63 13.23
N LYS A 321 -3.85 -23.16 13.98
CA LYS A 321 -4.07 -23.46 15.41
C LYS A 321 -5.51 -23.90 15.62
N SER A 322 -5.71 -25.12 16.11
CA SER A 322 -7.03 -25.62 16.46
C SER A 322 -7.62 -24.85 17.65
N GLY A 323 -8.94 -24.71 17.65
CA GLY A 323 -9.68 -24.09 18.76
C GLY A 323 -9.63 -22.57 18.82
N ILE A 324 -8.92 -21.88 17.91
CA ILE A 324 -8.96 -20.41 17.81
C ILE A 324 -10.17 -19.97 16.98
N ASN A 325 -10.99 -19.10 17.55
CA ASN A 325 -12.14 -18.54 16.86
C ASN A 325 -11.71 -17.33 16.00
N PRO A 326 -11.86 -17.35 14.67
CA PRO A 326 -11.45 -16.23 13.81
C PRO A 326 -12.24 -14.95 14.10
N ALA A 327 -13.49 -15.03 14.55
CA ALA A 327 -14.27 -13.84 14.89
C ALA A 327 -13.78 -13.15 16.18
N ARG A 328 -13.04 -13.85 17.02
CA ARG A 328 -12.47 -13.36 18.27
C ARG A 328 -11.23 -14.16 18.65
N PRO A 329 -10.12 -13.98 17.95
CA PRO A 329 -8.90 -14.72 18.29
C PRO A 329 -8.42 -14.35 19.69
N VAL A 330 -8.13 -15.34 20.52
CA VAL A 330 -7.58 -15.14 21.86
C VAL A 330 -6.16 -15.69 21.89
N ILE A 331 -5.24 -14.89 22.40
CA ILE A 331 -3.86 -15.29 22.57
C ILE A 331 -3.81 -16.44 23.60
N PRO A 332 -3.24 -17.60 23.28
CA PRO A 332 -3.11 -18.70 24.22
C PRO A 332 -2.34 -18.30 25.49
N ALA A 333 -2.81 -18.77 26.64
CA ALA A 333 -2.16 -18.52 27.91
C ALA A 333 -0.71 -19.04 27.92
N GLY A 334 0.21 -18.28 28.52
CA GLY A 334 1.63 -18.66 28.59
C GLY A 334 2.41 -18.38 27.29
N SER A 335 1.83 -17.62 26.34
CA SER A 335 2.54 -17.20 25.13
C SER A 335 3.82 -16.45 25.48
N ASN A 336 4.92 -16.83 24.84
CA ASN A 336 6.21 -16.19 25.02
C ASN A 336 6.44 -15.14 23.94
N TRP A 337 6.53 -13.88 24.34
CA TRP A 337 6.77 -12.74 23.45
C TRP A 337 8.28 -12.45 23.23
N ASN A 338 9.13 -13.42 23.57
CA ASN A 338 10.57 -13.32 23.36
C ASN A 338 11.23 -12.04 23.95
N GLY A 339 10.73 -11.63 25.13
CA GLY A 339 11.20 -10.43 25.83
C GLY A 339 10.57 -9.11 25.38
N TYR A 340 9.66 -9.15 24.39
CA TYR A 340 8.90 -7.96 23.99
C TYR A 340 7.64 -7.80 24.87
N PRO A 341 7.21 -6.55 25.13
CA PRO A 341 6.02 -6.27 25.90
C PRO A 341 4.77 -6.91 25.25
N PRO A 342 3.89 -7.58 26.02
CA PRO A 342 2.70 -8.19 25.45
C PRO A 342 1.65 -7.15 25.04
N GLY A 343 0.94 -7.44 23.96
CA GLY A 343 -0.21 -6.69 23.49
C GLY A 343 -1.51 -7.03 24.20
N LEU A 344 -2.61 -6.98 23.44
CA LEU A 344 -3.95 -7.39 23.87
C LEU A 344 -4.05 -8.93 23.91
N ASP A 345 -4.83 -9.46 24.85
CA ASP A 345 -5.11 -10.89 24.93
C ASP A 345 -6.19 -11.35 23.94
N THR A 346 -7.07 -10.45 23.55
CA THR A 346 -8.09 -10.67 22.51
C THR A 346 -7.81 -9.75 21.33
N LEU A 347 -7.70 -10.35 20.15
CA LEU A 347 -7.36 -9.65 18.92
C LEU A 347 -8.62 -9.21 18.15
N PRO A 348 -8.50 -8.23 17.25
CA PRO A 348 -9.52 -7.97 16.26
C PRO A 348 -9.86 -9.24 15.46
N PRO A 349 -11.08 -9.35 14.92
CA PRO A 349 -11.47 -10.47 14.06
C PRO A 349 -10.45 -10.71 12.94
N ALA A 350 -10.16 -11.97 12.66
CA ALA A 350 -9.27 -12.34 11.57
C ALA A 350 -10.00 -12.20 10.22
N ILE A 351 -9.35 -11.59 9.27
CA ILE A 351 -9.79 -11.42 7.89
C ILE A 351 -9.08 -12.49 7.05
N ALA A 352 -9.86 -13.26 6.29
CA ALA A 352 -9.28 -14.24 5.37
C ALA A 352 -8.64 -13.55 4.16
N PRO A 353 -7.58 -14.14 3.56
CA PRO A 353 -6.97 -13.62 2.35
C PRO A 353 -7.98 -13.59 1.20
N ILE A 354 -7.82 -12.62 0.30
CA ILE A 354 -8.69 -12.55 -0.88
C ILE A 354 -8.37 -13.66 -1.89
N TYR A 355 -7.12 -14.14 -1.92
CA TYR A 355 -6.68 -15.24 -2.78
C TYR A 355 -5.65 -16.13 -2.07
N PRO A 356 -6.10 -17.24 -1.46
CA PRO A 356 -5.19 -18.26 -0.94
C PRO A 356 -4.46 -18.96 -2.09
N TYR A 357 -3.14 -18.99 -2.03
CA TYR A 357 -2.28 -19.48 -3.11
C TYR A 357 -1.49 -20.75 -2.69
N PRO A 358 -1.27 -21.71 -3.60
CA PRO A 358 -0.39 -22.83 -3.32
C PRO A 358 1.02 -22.37 -2.95
N ARG A 359 1.72 -23.15 -2.15
CA ARG A 359 3.06 -22.83 -1.69
C ARG A 359 3.99 -22.34 -2.80
N ALA A 360 4.49 -21.14 -2.59
CA ALA A 360 5.42 -20.45 -3.48
C ALA A 360 6.12 -19.35 -2.68
N CYS A 361 6.27 -18.15 -3.21
CA CYS A 361 6.54 -16.93 -2.47
C CYS A 361 5.74 -15.81 -3.12
N ALA A 362 4.63 -15.48 -2.55
CA ALA A 362 3.70 -14.49 -3.10
C ALA A 362 4.35 -13.10 -3.19
N ILE A 363 4.45 -12.57 -4.39
CA ILE A 363 4.99 -11.24 -4.70
C ILE A 363 3.88 -10.41 -5.33
N THR A 364 3.48 -9.33 -4.67
CA THR A 364 2.54 -8.37 -5.24
C THR A 364 3.23 -7.46 -6.25
N GLY A 365 2.52 -7.14 -7.30
CA GLY A 365 2.80 -6.05 -8.23
C GLY A 365 1.76 -4.94 -8.07
N PRO A 366 1.66 -4.02 -9.06
CA PRO A 366 0.80 -2.85 -8.97
C PRO A 366 -0.68 -3.16 -9.21
N ILE A 367 -1.58 -2.36 -8.61
CA ILE A 367 -2.91 -2.15 -9.20
C ILE A 367 -2.74 -1.09 -10.28
N TYR A 368 -2.82 -1.51 -11.54
CA TYR A 368 -2.55 -0.61 -12.65
C TYR A 368 -3.73 0.33 -12.93
N ARG A 369 -3.42 1.61 -13.11
CA ARG A 369 -4.37 2.64 -13.53
C ARG A 369 -3.91 3.22 -14.86
N TYR A 370 -4.66 2.93 -15.92
CA TYR A 370 -4.38 3.50 -17.23
C TYR A 370 -4.62 5.02 -17.20
N ASP A 371 -3.60 5.79 -17.57
CA ASP A 371 -3.69 7.23 -17.73
C ASP A 371 -3.74 7.59 -19.23
N GLY A 372 -4.90 8.06 -19.69
CA GLY A 372 -5.10 8.48 -21.08
C GLY A 372 -4.34 9.75 -21.44
N GLU A 373 -4.08 10.63 -20.48
CA GLU A 373 -3.37 11.90 -20.68
C GLU A 373 -1.84 11.74 -20.63
N LEU A 374 -1.34 10.65 -20.04
CA LEU A 374 0.09 10.39 -20.02
C LEU A 374 0.61 10.22 -21.45
N ASN A 375 1.46 11.14 -21.90
CA ASN A 375 2.17 10.98 -23.16
C ASN A 375 3.30 9.97 -22.97
N SER A 376 3.04 8.72 -23.34
CA SER A 376 4.01 7.63 -23.28
C SER A 376 3.73 6.62 -24.37
N SER A 377 4.72 6.41 -25.22
CA SER A 377 4.65 5.43 -26.32
C SER A 377 4.85 3.98 -25.87
N ILE A 378 5.03 3.76 -24.56
CA ILE A 378 5.28 2.44 -23.97
C ILE A 378 4.33 2.08 -22.82
N LYS A 379 3.39 2.97 -22.45
CA LYS A 379 2.45 2.72 -21.35
C LYS A 379 1.59 1.49 -21.62
N MET A 380 1.30 0.74 -20.58
CA MET A 380 0.43 -0.44 -20.64
C MET A 380 -0.95 -0.09 -21.18
N PRO A 381 -1.60 -0.99 -21.93
CA PRO A 381 -2.92 -0.73 -22.52
C PRO A 381 -4.02 -0.71 -21.46
N PRO A 382 -5.21 -0.16 -21.80
CA PRO A 382 -6.37 -0.12 -20.90
C PRO A 382 -6.84 -1.49 -20.42
N HIS A 383 -6.47 -2.57 -21.08
CA HIS A 383 -6.75 -3.95 -20.65
C HIS A 383 -6.34 -4.19 -19.18
N PHE A 384 -5.25 -3.55 -18.73
CA PHE A 384 -4.77 -3.68 -17.35
C PHE A 384 -5.44 -2.67 -16.38
N HIS A 385 -6.26 -1.75 -16.88
CA HIS A 385 -6.88 -0.76 -16.01
C HIS A 385 -7.67 -1.40 -14.87
N ARG A 386 -7.34 -1.04 -13.61
CA ARG A 386 -7.93 -1.57 -12.38
C ARG A 386 -7.63 -3.05 -12.10
N LYS A 387 -6.75 -3.68 -12.85
CA LYS A 387 -6.27 -5.03 -12.54
C LYS A 387 -5.10 -4.96 -11.56
N TRP A 388 -5.09 -5.91 -10.65
CA TRP A 388 -3.99 -6.13 -9.72
C TRP A 388 -3.06 -7.20 -10.28
N LEU A 389 -1.80 -6.85 -10.50
CA LEU A 389 -0.78 -7.74 -11.03
C LEU A 389 -0.09 -8.45 -9.88
N VAL A 390 0.11 -9.76 -10.01
CA VAL A 390 0.80 -10.59 -9.00
C VAL A 390 1.76 -11.55 -9.67
N THR A 391 2.78 -11.97 -8.94
CA THR A 391 3.76 -12.96 -9.40
C THR A 391 4.31 -13.76 -8.22
N ASP A 392 5.20 -14.69 -8.50
CA ASP A 392 5.73 -15.66 -7.57
C ASP A 392 7.27 -15.72 -7.69
N PHE A 393 7.97 -15.59 -6.55
CA PHE A 393 9.43 -15.67 -6.53
C PHE A 393 9.98 -17.03 -7.00
N ASN A 394 9.31 -18.13 -6.65
CA ASN A 394 9.74 -19.48 -7.02
C ASN A 394 9.13 -19.98 -8.33
N GLY A 395 8.15 -19.28 -8.88
CA GLY A 395 7.42 -19.65 -10.08
C GLY A 395 7.90 -18.89 -11.29
N ALA A 396 8.88 -19.39 -12.03
CA ALA A 396 9.23 -18.82 -13.32
C ALA A 396 7.99 -18.65 -14.20
N ASN A 397 7.78 -17.45 -14.73
CA ASN A 397 6.70 -17.09 -15.65
C ASN A 397 5.27 -17.25 -15.09
N LYS A 398 5.09 -17.19 -13.79
CA LYS A 398 3.76 -17.14 -13.17
C LYS A 398 3.39 -15.70 -12.83
N VAL A 399 2.77 -15.03 -13.75
CA VAL A 399 2.24 -13.69 -13.58
C VAL A 399 0.75 -13.72 -13.87
N PHE A 400 -0.05 -13.14 -12.98
CA PHE A 400 -1.50 -13.05 -13.14
C PHE A 400 -1.95 -11.62 -13.07
N ALA A 401 -3.01 -11.32 -13.82
CA ALA A 401 -3.75 -10.08 -13.75
C ALA A 401 -5.10 -10.35 -13.09
N PHE A 402 -5.21 -10.07 -11.80
CA PHE A 402 -6.45 -10.24 -11.05
C PHE A 402 -7.44 -9.12 -11.36
N THR A 403 -8.66 -9.49 -11.75
CA THR A 403 -9.77 -8.56 -11.85
C THR A 403 -10.50 -8.49 -10.52
N LEU A 404 -10.53 -7.32 -9.91
CA LEU A 404 -11.15 -7.09 -8.61
C LEU A 404 -12.62 -6.70 -8.77
N SER A 405 -13.48 -7.16 -7.82
CA SER A 405 -14.83 -6.62 -7.68
C SER A 405 -14.82 -5.13 -7.32
N GLU A 406 -15.92 -4.42 -7.56
CA GLU A 406 -16.02 -2.98 -7.30
C GLU A 406 -15.82 -2.61 -5.82
N ASP A 407 -16.15 -3.51 -4.91
CA ASP A 407 -15.98 -3.33 -3.47
C ASP A 407 -14.65 -3.89 -2.92
N GLY A 408 -13.81 -4.47 -3.77
CA GLY A 408 -12.51 -5.03 -3.39
C GLY A 408 -12.58 -6.31 -2.56
N LYS A 409 -13.72 -7.01 -2.51
CA LYS A 409 -13.88 -8.17 -1.65
C LYS A 409 -13.63 -9.51 -2.32
N THR A 410 -13.62 -9.53 -3.65
CA THR A 410 -13.42 -10.76 -4.42
C THR A 410 -12.58 -10.52 -5.67
N ILE A 411 -11.89 -11.58 -6.09
CA ILE A 411 -11.25 -11.66 -7.41
C ILE A 411 -12.25 -12.36 -8.33
N THR A 412 -12.62 -11.70 -9.42
CA THR A 412 -13.61 -12.19 -10.38
C THR A 412 -12.98 -12.88 -11.58
N ALA A 413 -11.68 -12.64 -11.82
CA ALA A 413 -10.86 -13.38 -12.80
C ALA A 413 -9.37 -13.29 -12.40
N ASP A 414 -8.60 -14.33 -12.77
CA ASP A 414 -7.18 -14.49 -12.52
C ASP A 414 -6.45 -14.87 -13.83
N ASP A 415 -6.42 -13.93 -14.77
CA ASP A 415 -5.90 -14.16 -16.11
C ASP A 415 -4.36 -14.31 -16.09
N PRO A 416 -3.80 -15.43 -16.58
CA PRO A 416 -2.35 -15.55 -16.74
C PRO A 416 -1.87 -14.60 -17.86
N ILE A 417 -0.77 -13.88 -17.57
CA ILE A 417 -0.15 -12.92 -18.50
C ILE A 417 1.36 -13.12 -18.55
N PHE A 418 2.02 -12.56 -19.55
CA PHE A 418 3.49 -12.60 -19.69
C PHE A 418 4.08 -14.02 -19.59
N THR A 419 3.41 -14.99 -20.21
CA THR A 419 3.73 -16.42 -20.09
C THR A 419 5.11 -16.78 -20.67
N ARG A 420 5.68 -15.94 -21.53
CA ARG A 420 7.00 -16.09 -22.15
C ARG A 420 8.01 -15.03 -21.72
N ILE A 421 7.60 -14.04 -20.92
CA ILE A 421 8.51 -13.03 -20.38
C ILE A 421 9.14 -13.58 -19.10
N PRO A 422 10.48 -13.65 -19.00
CA PRO A 422 11.13 -14.28 -17.86
C PRO A 422 11.10 -13.38 -16.62
N PHE A 423 10.32 -13.77 -15.63
CA PHE A 423 10.37 -13.25 -14.27
C PHE A 423 11.28 -14.18 -13.45
N ASN A 424 12.58 -13.89 -13.42
CA ASN A 424 13.57 -14.75 -12.77
C ASN A 424 13.68 -14.41 -11.27
N ALA A 425 12.93 -15.12 -10.41
CA ALA A 425 12.84 -14.86 -9.00
C ALA A 425 12.58 -13.35 -8.71
N PRO A 426 11.41 -12.82 -9.07
CA PRO A 426 11.11 -11.40 -8.92
C PRO A 426 11.03 -11.05 -7.43
N VAL A 427 11.66 -9.94 -7.05
CA VAL A 427 11.66 -9.40 -5.68
C VAL A 427 10.97 -8.05 -5.60
N ASP A 428 10.71 -7.41 -6.75
CA ASP A 428 9.91 -6.20 -6.86
C ASP A 428 9.26 -6.13 -8.23
N PHE A 429 7.99 -5.69 -8.27
CA PHE A 429 7.22 -5.52 -9.50
C PHE A 429 6.34 -4.28 -9.38
N GLN A 430 6.59 -3.26 -10.20
CA GLN A 430 5.93 -1.97 -10.10
C GLN A 430 5.50 -1.44 -11.48
N ALA A 431 4.52 -0.53 -11.48
CA ALA A 431 4.25 0.35 -12.62
C ALA A 431 5.10 1.61 -12.49
N GLY A 432 5.85 1.93 -13.51
CA GLY A 432 6.60 3.17 -13.57
C GLY A 432 5.71 4.38 -13.89
N PRO A 433 6.18 5.59 -13.63
CA PRO A 433 5.44 6.83 -13.93
C PRO A 433 5.32 7.11 -15.44
N ASP A 434 6.01 6.35 -16.29
CA ASP A 434 5.84 6.31 -17.74
C ASP A 434 4.76 5.32 -18.19
N GLY A 435 4.10 4.65 -17.24
CA GLY A 435 3.04 3.67 -17.48
C GLY A 435 3.52 2.29 -17.92
N ALA A 436 4.83 2.05 -18.05
CA ALA A 436 5.41 0.74 -18.30
C ALA A 436 5.51 -0.09 -17.00
N PHE A 437 5.74 -1.40 -17.12
CA PHE A 437 6.02 -2.25 -15.96
C PHE A 437 7.51 -2.46 -15.77
N TYR A 438 7.93 -2.53 -14.51
CA TYR A 438 9.31 -2.74 -14.11
C TYR A 438 9.41 -3.91 -13.15
N VAL A 439 10.44 -4.75 -13.32
CA VAL A 439 10.65 -5.94 -12.50
C VAL A 439 12.12 -5.99 -12.07
N VAL A 440 12.34 -6.19 -10.77
CA VAL A 440 13.64 -6.57 -10.22
C VAL A 440 13.71 -8.08 -10.14
N SER A 441 14.61 -8.67 -10.92
CA SER A 441 14.87 -10.11 -10.95
C SER A 441 16.13 -10.44 -10.15
N TYR A 442 15.96 -11.26 -9.10
CA TYR A 442 17.06 -11.66 -8.21
C TYR A 442 17.86 -12.87 -8.68
N SER A 443 17.26 -13.69 -9.53
CA SER A 443 17.77 -14.93 -10.13
C SER A 443 17.79 -16.17 -9.25
N GLY A 444 17.57 -16.08 -7.97
CA GLY A 444 17.52 -17.21 -7.05
C GLY A 444 17.89 -16.82 -5.63
N TYR A 445 17.37 -17.53 -4.65
CA TYR A 445 17.62 -17.23 -3.25
C TYR A 445 19.11 -17.31 -2.92
N ARG A 446 19.72 -16.19 -2.53
CA ARG A 446 21.16 -16.02 -2.22
C ARG A 446 22.10 -16.43 -3.37
N SER A 447 21.60 -16.44 -4.59
CA SER A 447 22.35 -16.87 -5.75
C SER A 447 22.18 -15.84 -6.86
N VAL A 448 23.03 -14.83 -6.86
CA VAL A 448 23.10 -13.88 -7.98
C VAL A 448 23.77 -14.52 -9.18
N THR A 449 23.07 -14.53 -10.31
CA THR A 449 23.56 -15.10 -11.57
C THR A 449 23.57 -14.03 -12.67
N ALA A 450 23.95 -14.42 -13.88
CA ALA A 450 23.91 -13.52 -15.03
C ALA A 450 22.48 -12.99 -15.34
N SER A 451 21.44 -13.68 -14.88
CA SER A 451 20.04 -13.25 -15.05
C SER A 451 19.53 -12.24 -14.01
N THR A 452 20.35 -11.90 -13.00
CA THR A 452 20.02 -10.80 -12.08
C THR A 452 19.98 -9.48 -12.85
N SER A 453 18.81 -8.82 -12.81
CA SER A 453 18.57 -7.66 -13.67
C SER A 453 17.41 -6.80 -13.17
N ILE A 454 17.33 -5.59 -13.69
CA ILE A 454 16.12 -4.77 -13.67
C ILE A 454 15.67 -4.64 -15.11
N ILE A 455 14.44 -5.12 -15.38
CA ILE A 455 13.84 -5.06 -16.71
C ILE A 455 12.67 -4.09 -16.72
N ARG A 456 12.42 -3.51 -17.90
CA ARG A 456 11.19 -2.79 -18.20
C ARG A 456 10.43 -3.53 -19.29
N ILE A 457 9.13 -3.65 -19.11
CA ILE A 457 8.20 -4.25 -20.07
C ILE A 457 7.43 -3.09 -20.69
N ASP A 458 7.65 -2.89 -21.99
CA ASP A 458 7.06 -1.84 -22.80
C ASP A 458 5.89 -2.42 -23.59
N TYR A 459 4.73 -1.78 -23.58
CA TYR A 459 3.68 -2.13 -24.54
C TYR A 459 3.99 -1.51 -25.91
N THR A 460 3.95 -2.34 -26.95
CA THR A 460 4.30 -1.93 -28.34
C THR A 460 3.10 -1.94 -29.29
N GLY A 461 1.95 -2.44 -28.84
CA GLY A 461 0.72 -2.49 -29.64
C GLY A 461 0.02 -1.12 -29.77
N ASP A 462 -1.03 -1.07 -30.57
CA ASP A 462 -1.71 0.18 -30.95
C ASP A 462 -2.91 0.55 -30.06
N CYS A 463 -3.25 -0.31 -29.10
CA CYS A 463 -4.39 -0.03 -28.20
C CYS A 463 -4.08 1.03 -27.15
N ARG A 464 -4.23 2.31 -27.52
CA ARG A 464 -4.03 3.48 -26.65
C ARG A 464 -5.14 4.52 -26.83
N PRO A 465 -6.41 4.15 -26.52
CA PRO A 465 -7.50 5.12 -26.65
C PRO A 465 -7.26 6.32 -25.72
N ALA A 466 -7.68 7.49 -26.15
CA ALA A 466 -7.80 8.63 -25.27
C ALA A 466 -8.91 8.33 -24.23
N LEU A 467 -8.56 8.30 -22.97
CA LEU A 467 -9.49 8.18 -21.88
C LEU A 467 -9.64 9.51 -21.16
N PRO A 468 -10.79 9.72 -20.51
CA PRO A 468 -10.86 10.81 -19.54
C PRO A 468 -9.73 10.63 -18.51
N LYS A 469 -9.24 11.77 -18.04
CA LYS A 469 -8.19 11.90 -17.03
C LYS A 469 -8.37 10.85 -15.94
N LEU A 470 -7.26 10.25 -15.51
CA LEU A 470 -7.23 9.44 -14.31
C LEU A 470 -8.04 10.17 -13.24
N GLU A 471 -9.03 9.50 -12.65
CA GLU A 471 -9.71 10.05 -11.49
C GLU A 471 -8.61 10.36 -10.47
N THR A 472 -8.19 11.61 -10.41
CA THR A 472 -7.32 12.05 -9.33
C THR A 472 -8.01 11.61 -8.05
N PRO A 473 -7.28 11.08 -7.04
CA PRO A 473 -7.85 10.87 -5.73
C PRO A 473 -8.49 12.18 -5.34
N THR A 474 -9.78 12.31 -5.57
CA THR A 474 -10.51 13.47 -5.11
C THR A 474 -10.48 13.31 -3.61
N ALA A 475 -9.64 14.12 -2.96
CA ALA A 475 -9.60 14.18 -1.50
C ALA A 475 -11.01 14.34 -0.92
N ILE A 476 -11.96 14.69 -1.78
CA ILE A 476 -13.39 14.78 -1.47
C ILE A 476 -14.12 14.30 -2.71
N ALA A 477 -14.55 13.03 -2.70
CA ALA A 477 -15.50 12.54 -3.69
C ALA A 477 -16.69 13.48 -3.68
N GLN A 478 -17.12 13.89 -4.87
CA GLN A 478 -18.22 14.81 -5.11
C GLN A 478 -19.25 14.78 -4.00
N ALA A 479 -19.52 15.93 -3.40
CA ALA A 479 -20.73 16.10 -2.63
C ALA A 479 -21.88 15.64 -3.53
N ARG A 480 -22.29 14.38 -3.41
CA ARG A 480 -23.57 13.94 -3.95
C ARG A 480 -24.59 14.71 -3.13
N GLY A 481 -24.85 15.94 -3.60
CA GLY A 481 -25.90 16.73 -3.06
C GLY A 481 -27.19 15.93 -3.18
N SER A 482 -27.73 15.46 -2.07
CA SER A 482 -29.16 15.55 -1.99
C SER A 482 -29.40 17.05 -2.16
N THR A 483 -29.87 17.47 -3.30
CA THR A 483 -30.40 18.79 -3.54
C THR A 483 -31.48 19.01 -2.49
N GLY A 484 -31.09 19.52 -1.33
CA GLY A 484 -32.04 20.16 -0.45
C GLY A 484 -32.64 21.28 -1.28
N THR A 485 -33.84 21.06 -1.80
CA THR A 485 -34.64 22.02 -2.58
C THR A 485 -35.15 23.13 -1.67
N GLY A 486 -34.25 23.76 -0.88
CA GLY A 486 -34.55 24.90 -0.03
C GLY A 486 -33.78 26.14 -0.47
N PRO A 487 -34.28 27.34 -0.21
CA PRO A 487 -33.50 28.54 -0.38
C PRO A 487 -32.29 28.52 0.57
N GLY A 488 -31.10 28.84 0.08
CA GLY A 488 -29.86 28.88 0.86
C GLY A 488 -28.66 29.21 -0.01
N PRO A 489 -27.49 29.50 0.58
CA PRO A 489 -26.28 29.84 -0.14
C PRO A 489 -25.92 28.78 -1.19
N GLU A 490 -25.43 29.22 -2.35
CA GLU A 490 -24.83 28.30 -3.31
C GLU A 490 -23.48 27.83 -2.80
N ILE A 491 -23.24 26.51 -2.85
CA ILE A 491 -22.03 25.89 -2.35
C ILE A 491 -21.42 25.04 -3.46
N GLY A 492 -20.21 25.37 -3.84
CA GLY A 492 -19.36 24.53 -4.69
C GLY A 492 -18.24 23.94 -3.86
N VAL A 493 -18.00 22.65 -3.95
CA VAL A 493 -16.81 22.01 -3.38
C VAL A 493 -15.70 22.09 -4.42
N LEU A 494 -14.56 22.63 -4.03
CA LEU A 494 -13.39 22.80 -4.89
C LEU A 494 -12.47 21.59 -4.75
N PRO A 495 -11.86 21.11 -5.84
CA PRO A 495 -10.88 20.03 -5.77
C PRO A 495 -9.64 20.47 -4.99
N GLY A 496 -9.13 19.62 -4.10
CA GLY A 496 -7.92 19.90 -3.34
C GLY A 496 -7.68 18.89 -2.21
N ARG A 497 -6.52 19.00 -1.55
CA ARG A 497 -6.18 18.19 -0.36
C ARG A 497 -7.03 18.56 0.85
N GLU A 498 -7.43 19.80 0.93
CA GLU A 498 -8.26 20.35 2.01
C GLU A 498 -9.69 20.55 1.50
N LEU A 499 -10.66 20.48 2.39
CA LEU A 499 -12.04 20.81 2.04
C LEU A 499 -12.15 22.31 1.77
N SER A 500 -12.06 22.67 0.50
CA SER A 500 -12.24 24.04 0.03
C SER A 500 -13.61 24.24 -0.58
N LEU A 501 -14.30 25.26 -0.17
CA LEU A 501 -15.67 25.58 -0.56
C LEU A 501 -15.69 26.94 -1.27
N ALA A 502 -16.36 26.99 -2.41
CA ALA A 502 -16.82 28.26 -2.97
C ALA A 502 -18.24 28.52 -2.48
N VAL A 503 -18.44 29.52 -1.65
CA VAL A 503 -19.75 29.89 -1.11
C VAL A 503 -20.19 31.19 -1.76
N LYS A 504 -21.43 31.20 -2.31
CA LYS A 504 -22.10 32.41 -2.77
C LYS A 504 -23.32 32.66 -1.91
N SER A 505 -23.36 33.80 -1.23
CA SER A 505 -24.45 34.21 -0.36
C SER A 505 -24.77 35.69 -0.55
N ALA A 506 -26.04 36.04 -0.43
CA ALA A 506 -26.49 37.42 -0.50
C ALA A 506 -26.01 38.29 0.67
N GLY A 507 -25.53 37.71 1.78
CA GLY A 507 -25.09 38.41 2.94
C GLY A 507 -24.07 37.64 3.78
N ALA A 508 -24.12 37.85 5.09
CA ALA A 508 -23.29 37.08 6.02
C ALA A 508 -23.78 35.64 6.12
N PHE A 509 -22.86 34.69 6.16
CA PHE A 509 -23.17 33.28 6.32
C PHE A 509 -22.30 32.60 7.38
N SER A 510 -22.79 31.46 7.89
CA SER A 510 -22.02 30.58 8.76
C SER A 510 -21.93 29.18 8.14
N ILE A 511 -20.78 28.55 8.32
CA ILE A 511 -20.48 27.17 7.91
C ILE A 511 -20.23 26.36 9.16
N HIS A 512 -20.85 25.19 9.25
CA HIS A 512 -20.60 24.21 10.30
C HIS A 512 -20.34 22.84 9.67
N LEU A 513 -19.25 22.21 10.08
CA LEU A 513 -18.89 20.85 9.70
C LEU A 513 -19.10 19.95 10.90
N TYR A 514 -19.75 18.81 10.69
CA TYR A 514 -20.03 17.81 11.71
C TYR A 514 -19.57 16.42 11.24
N ASP A 515 -19.21 15.55 12.18
CA ASP A 515 -19.13 14.12 11.92
C ASP A 515 -20.54 13.48 11.85
N LEU A 516 -20.63 12.19 11.55
CA LEU A 516 -21.91 11.47 11.48
C LEU A 516 -22.63 11.34 12.82
N SER A 517 -21.93 11.53 13.94
CA SER A 517 -22.55 11.53 15.28
C SER A 517 -23.20 12.88 15.62
N GLY A 518 -23.06 13.89 14.73
CA GLY A 518 -23.49 15.25 14.96
C GLY A 518 -22.54 16.10 15.80
N LYS A 519 -21.33 15.60 16.07
CA LYS A 519 -20.30 16.36 16.80
C LYS A 519 -19.73 17.45 15.86
N PRO A 520 -19.70 18.72 16.29
CA PRO A 520 -19.11 19.77 15.49
C PRO A 520 -17.58 19.60 15.40
N LEU A 521 -17.06 19.67 14.18
CA LEU A 521 -15.64 19.60 13.87
C LEU A 521 -15.06 20.97 13.55
N ALA A 522 -15.80 21.79 12.78
CA ALA A 522 -15.36 23.11 12.38
C ALA A 522 -16.53 24.10 12.30
N SER A 523 -16.24 25.37 12.50
CA SER A 523 -17.16 26.47 12.25
C SER A 523 -16.42 27.65 11.63
N ARG A 524 -16.99 28.24 10.57
CA ARG A 524 -16.47 29.43 9.90
C ARG A 524 -17.59 30.42 9.63
N ARG A 525 -17.24 31.69 9.49
CA ARG A 525 -18.18 32.75 9.09
C ARG A 525 -17.61 33.50 7.89
N GLY A 526 -18.47 33.93 7.02
CA GLY A 526 -18.12 34.68 5.83
C GLY A 526 -19.21 35.67 5.43
N LYS A 527 -18.98 36.44 4.38
CA LYS A 527 -19.94 37.41 3.82
C LYS A 527 -19.76 37.46 2.29
N GLY A 528 -20.87 37.45 1.58
CA GLY A 528 -20.88 37.51 0.12
C GLY A 528 -20.28 36.25 -0.53
N ASN A 529 -19.62 36.43 -1.65
CA ASN A 529 -18.97 35.34 -2.37
C ASN A 529 -17.53 35.18 -1.86
N MET A 530 -17.19 34.01 -1.33
CA MET A 530 -15.83 33.74 -0.87
C MET A 530 -15.47 32.25 -0.92
N HIS A 531 -14.17 32.00 -0.91
CA HIS A 531 -13.63 30.66 -0.72
C HIS A 531 -13.31 30.45 0.77
N VAL A 532 -13.66 29.27 1.28
CA VAL A 532 -13.43 28.89 2.68
C VAL A 532 -12.79 27.52 2.71
N THR A 533 -11.67 27.40 3.40
CA THR A 533 -11.00 26.10 3.63
C THR A 533 -11.31 25.60 5.04
N LEU A 534 -11.62 24.32 5.15
CA LEU A 534 -11.89 23.61 6.39
C LEU A 534 -10.82 22.53 6.57
N GLU A 535 -9.75 22.86 7.26
CA GLU A 535 -8.62 21.96 7.52
C GLU A 535 -9.01 20.78 8.43
N GLU A 536 -10.03 20.98 9.26
CA GLU A 536 -10.53 20.02 10.23
C GLU A 536 -11.25 18.81 9.59
N ALA A 537 -11.57 18.88 8.30
CA ALA A 537 -12.01 17.70 7.53
C ALA A 537 -10.81 16.83 7.14
N GLY A 538 -10.00 16.43 8.13
CA GLY A 538 -8.65 15.88 7.95
C GLY A 538 -8.57 14.42 7.55
N SER A 539 -9.59 13.58 7.80
CA SER A 539 -9.56 12.12 7.58
C SER A 539 -10.59 11.65 6.58
N ALA A 540 -10.39 10.45 6.02
CA ALA A 540 -11.41 9.75 5.24
C ALA A 540 -12.67 9.55 6.12
N GLY A 541 -13.85 9.80 5.56
CA GLY A 541 -15.08 9.68 6.32
C GLY A 541 -16.27 10.41 5.69
N ILE A 542 -17.39 10.33 6.38
CA ILE A 542 -18.61 11.04 6.00
C ILE A 542 -18.81 12.22 6.94
N TYR A 543 -19.05 13.38 6.37
CA TYR A 543 -19.25 14.64 7.09
C TYR A 543 -20.58 15.26 6.71
N LEU A 544 -21.16 16.01 7.61
CA LEU A 544 -22.33 16.87 7.34
C LEU A 544 -21.86 18.32 7.36
N LEU A 545 -22.01 18.98 6.22
CA LEU A 545 -21.71 20.40 6.05
C LEU A 545 -23.01 21.18 6.05
N SER A 546 -23.20 22.10 6.99
CA SER A 546 -24.32 23.02 7.02
C SER A 546 -23.84 24.43 6.74
N VAL A 547 -24.48 25.10 5.77
CA VAL A 547 -24.21 26.52 5.45
C VAL A 547 -25.52 27.29 5.57
N THR A 548 -25.51 28.32 6.42
CA THR A 548 -26.68 29.15 6.71
C THR A 548 -26.36 30.59 6.38
N GLY A 549 -27.19 31.21 5.57
CA GLY A 549 -27.13 32.62 5.19
C GLY A 549 -28.53 33.28 5.23
N PRO A 550 -28.64 34.53 4.81
CA PRO A 550 -29.94 35.27 4.81
C PRO A 550 -31.00 34.61 3.93
N GLU A 551 -30.58 33.90 2.90
CA GLU A 551 -31.41 33.15 1.94
C GLU A 551 -31.87 31.79 2.47
N GLY A 552 -31.41 31.37 3.67
CA GLY A 552 -31.78 30.09 4.28
C GLY A 552 -30.57 29.21 4.63
N SER A 553 -30.82 27.93 4.83
CA SER A 553 -29.79 26.94 5.18
C SER A 553 -29.74 25.80 4.19
N ARG A 554 -28.53 25.35 3.83
CA ARG A 554 -28.28 24.13 3.09
C ARG A 554 -27.39 23.18 3.88
N THR A 555 -27.74 21.91 3.86
CA THR A 555 -26.90 20.85 4.43
C THR A 555 -26.48 19.89 3.31
N LEU A 556 -25.20 19.64 3.23
CA LEU A 556 -24.59 18.70 2.29
C LEU A 556 -23.98 17.54 3.06
N LYS A 557 -24.16 16.33 2.54
CA LYS A 557 -23.40 15.18 2.95
C LYS A 557 -22.13 15.13 2.12
N LEU A 558 -20.99 15.26 2.76
CA LEU A 558 -19.68 15.14 2.13
C LEU A 558 -19.14 13.75 2.43
N VAL A 559 -18.59 13.10 1.42
CA VAL A 559 -17.85 11.85 1.57
C VAL A 559 -16.41 12.17 1.20
N ARG A 560 -15.50 11.98 2.14
CA ARG A 560 -14.07 12.02 1.91
C ARG A 560 -13.58 10.58 1.87
N ASP A 561 -13.07 10.16 0.71
CA ASP A 561 -12.51 8.83 0.49
C ASP A 561 -11.07 8.73 1.01
#